data_4e190f1915ec1fe7be711ad58c2d1087
#
_entry.id   4e190f1915ec1fe7be711ad58c2d1087
#
_cell.length_a   1.000
_cell.length_b   1.000
_cell.length_c   1.000
_cell.angle_alpha   90.00
_cell.angle_beta   90.00
_cell.angle_gamma   90.00
#
_symmetry.space_group_name_H-M   'P 1'
#
loop_
_entity.id
_entity.type
_entity.pdbx_description
1 polymer ?
#
loop_
_entity_poly.entity_id
_entity_poly.type
_entity_poly.pdbx_seq_one_letter_code
_entity_poly.pdbx_strand_id
1 'polypeptide(L)'
;IFTFFLILGNYFMCKEINILKNFGFNDYKSRLFFLGLIICVFVYFVFNNYYYREIFLFFIIPYLLIKKNDHYLMKFIIYFLIGRHLIFLTSNYLYLKNYLTDYFFYFLSFKAFLDLILISTLFGILLVIFVNLFNFNQKIKNEFHKSKIQK
;
A
#
# COMPACT_ATOMS: atom_id res chain seq x y z
N ILE A 1 -4.93 -11.90 14.87
CA ILE A 1 -5.91 -12.66 14.06
C ILE A 1 -6.61 -11.72 13.08
N PHE A 2 -7.25 -10.63 13.52
CA PHE A 2 -7.98 -9.68 12.66
C PHE A 2 -7.12 -9.06 11.56
N THR A 3 -5.89 -8.61 11.89
CA THR A 3 -4.94 -8.06 10.91
C THR A 3 -4.56 -9.06 9.83
N PHE A 4 -4.39 -10.32 10.19
CA PHE A 4 -4.11 -11.39 9.23
C PHE A 4 -5.24 -11.58 8.22
N PHE A 5 -6.51 -11.60 8.69
CA PHE A 5 -7.66 -11.70 7.79
C PHE A 5 -7.82 -10.49 6.89
N LEU A 6 -7.53 -9.28 7.39
CA LEU A 6 -7.52 -8.07 6.56
C LEU A 6 -6.47 -8.14 5.45
N ILE A 7 -5.26 -8.56 5.76
CA ILE A 7 -4.17 -8.71 4.78
C ILE A 7 -4.56 -9.77 3.75
N LEU A 8 -5.06 -10.91 4.18
CA LEU A 8 -5.48 -11.99 3.30
C LEU A 8 -6.62 -11.55 2.37
N GLY A 9 -7.64 -10.88 2.92
CA GLY A 9 -8.75 -10.34 2.14
C GLY A 9 -8.29 -9.34 1.08
N ASN A 10 -7.44 -8.41 1.47
CA ASN A 10 -6.85 -7.44 0.54
C ASN A 10 -5.96 -8.09 -0.51
N TYR A 11 -5.21 -9.14 -0.18
CA TYR A 11 -4.45 -9.91 -1.15
C TYR A 11 -5.36 -10.52 -2.22
N PHE A 12 -6.45 -11.18 -1.83
CA PHE A 12 -7.39 -11.75 -2.79
C PHE A 12 -8.05 -10.69 -3.66
N MET A 13 -8.46 -9.57 -3.09
CA MET A 13 -9.00 -8.43 -3.87
C MET A 13 -7.98 -7.88 -4.87
N CYS A 14 -6.73 -7.69 -4.46
CA CYS A 14 -5.68 -7.14 -5.30
C CYS A 14 -5.22 -8.13 -6.39
N LYS A 15 -5.30 -9.44 -6.15
CA LYS A 15 -4.89 -10.49 -7.10
C LYS A 15 -5.62 -10.40 -8.43
N GLU A 16 -6.87 -9.97 -8.43
CA GLU A 16 -7.69 -9.87 -9.65
C GLU A 16 -7.43 -8.60 -10.46
N ILE A 17 -6.60 -7.67 -9.96
CA ILE A 17 -6.33 -6.39 -10.62
C ILE A 17 -5.28 -6.55 -11.72
N ASN A 18 -5.69 -6.40 -12.96
CA ASN A 18 -4.83 -6.57 -14.14
C ASN A 18 -3.57 -5.68 -14.12
N ILE A 19 -3.67 -4.46 -13.58
CA ILE A 19 -2.53 -3.55 -13.47
C ILE A 19 -1.43 -4.14 -12.58
N LEU A 20 -1.81 -4.83 -11.51
CA LEU A 20 -0.88 -5.46 -10.58
C LEU A 20 -0.36 -6.79 -11.15
N LYS A 21 -1.18 -7.51 -11.92
CA LYS A 21 -0.76 -8.74 -12.62
C LYS A 21 0.36 -8.44 -13.64
N ASN A 22 0.27 -7.30 -14.31
CA ASN A 22 1.22 -6.86 -15.35
C ASN A 22 2.20 -5.80 -14.84
N PHE A 23 2.44 -5.75 -13.53
CA PHE A 23 3.35 -4.77 -12.95
C PHE A 23 4.78 -4.99 -13.46
N GLY A 24 5.35 -3.97 -14.08
CA GLY A 24 6.71 -3.99 -14.63
C GLY A 24 7.57 -2.87 -14.04
N PHE A 25 8.88 -3.08 -14.01
CA PHE A 25 9.88 -2.12 -13.52
C PHE A 25 10.46 -1.21 -14.62
N ASN A 26 9.82 -1.17 -15.79
CA ASN A 26 10.34 -0.42 -16.94
C ASN A 26 10.28 1.10 -16.70
N ASP A 27 9.31 1.55 -15.92
CA ASP A 27 9.08 2.96 -15.61
C ASP A 27 9.66 3.31 -14.23
N TYR A 28 10.28 4.50 -14.13
CA TYR A 28 10.80 5.08 -12.90
C TYR A 28 9.72 5.17 -11.81
N LYS A 29 8.49 5.54 -12.17
CA LYS A 29 7.38 5.68 -11.22
C LYS A 29 6.95 4.33 -10.64
N SER A 30 6.98 3.27 -11.43
CA SER A 30 6.73 1.90 -10.95
C SER A 30 7.79 1.45 -9.95
N ARG A 31 9.06 1.78 -10.22
CA ARG A 31 10.16 1.48 -9.28
C ARG A 31 10.02 2.24 -7.97
N LEU A 32 9.72 3.55 -8.03
CA LEU A 32 9.46 4.36 -6.83
C LEU A 32 8.26 3.84 -6.03
N PHE A 33 7.18 3.48 -6.73
CA PHE A 33 6.00 2.91 -6.10
C PHE A 33 6.33 1.62 -5.34
N PHE A 34 7.04 0.71 -5.98
CA PHE A 34 7.44 -0.55 -5.36
C PHE A 34 8.36 -0.33 -4.15
N LEU A 35 9.35 0.53 -4.28
CA LEU A 35 10.23 0.92 -3.18
C LEU A 35 9.44 1.55 -2.02
N GLY A 36 8.54 2.48 -2.35
CA GLY A 36 7.66 3.11 -1.38
C GLY A 36 6.77 2.12 -0.64
N LEU A 37 6.22 1.12 -1.35
CA LEU A 37 5.43 0.06 -0.74
C LEU A 37 6.26 -0.75 0.28
N ILE A 38 7.45 -1.19 -0.11
CA ILE A 38 8.35 -1.96 0.77
C ILE A 38 8.65 -1.14 2.02
N ILE A 39 9.09 0.10 1.86
CA ILE A 39 9.47 0.96 2.99
C ILE A 39 8.26 1.25 3.87
N CYS A 40 7.09 1.62 3.31
CA CYS A 40 5.89 1.89 4.09
C CYS A 40 5.46 0.68 4.94
N VAL A 41 5.43 -0.50 4.32
CA VAL A 41 5.04 -1.73 5.01
C VAL A 41 6.07 -2.08 6.10
N PHE A 42 7.36 -2.04 5.77
CA PHE A 42 8.42 -2.35 6.73
C PHE A 42 8.44 -1.38 7.91
N VAL A 43 8.40 -0.08 7.64
CA VAL A 43 8.43 0.96 8.69
C VAL A 43 7.18 0.87 9.58
N TYR A 44 6.03 0.45 9.03
CA TYR A 44 4.83 0.25 9.83
C TYR A 44 5.02 -0.83 10.91
N PHE A 45 5.67 -1.93 10.59
CA PHE A 45 5.86 -3.05 11.53
C PHE A 45 7.05 -2.86 12.49
N VAL A 46 8.08 -2.12 12.06
CA VAL A 46 9.34 -2.01 12.83
C VAL A 46 9.39 -0.76 13.72
N PHE A 47 8.80 0.36 13.28
CA PHE A 47 8.93 1.64 13.96
C PHE A 47 7.60 2.16 14.52
N ASN A 48 7.62 2.55 15.81
CA ASN A 48 6.45 3.15 16.48
C ASN A 48 6.21 4.62 16.12
N ASN A 49 7.11 5.28 15.40
CA ASN A 49 7.01 6.71 15.14
C ASN A 49 6.10 7.00 13.92
N TYR A 50 4.91 7.54 14.18
CA TYR A 50 3.87 7.80 13.18
C TYR A 50 4.26 8.84 12.12
N TYR A 51 5.07 9.84 12.47
CA TYR A 51 5.36 10.97 11.57
C TYR A 51 6.26 10.58 10.38
N TYR A 52 7.25 9.73 10.60
CA TYR A 52 8.16 9.31 9.52
C TYR A 52 7.51 8.41 8.47
N ARG A 53 6.43 7.74 8.82
CA ARG A 53 5.72 6.84 7.89
C ARG A 53 5.07 7.61 6.74
N GLU A 54 4.59 8.80 7.01
CA GLU A 54 3.86 9.61 6.04
C GLU A 54 4.75 10.11 4.90
N ILE A 55 6.04 10.32 5.17
CA ILE A 55 7.03 10.72 4.15
C ILE A 55 7.12 9.68 3.03
N PHE A 56 7.06 8.40 3.37
CA PHE A 56 7.20 7.33 2.38
C PHE A 56 5.98 7.17 1.48
N LEU A 57 4.82 7.68 1.88
CA LEU A 57 3.63 7.73 1.03
C LEU A 57 3.85 8.62 -0.22
N PHE A 58 4.73 9.62 -0.15
CA PHE A 58 5.07 10.44 -1.31
C PHE A 58 5.69 9.64 -2.46
N PHE A 59 6.36 8.52 -2.19
CA PHE A 59 6.88 7.64 -3.24
C PHE A 59 5.77 6.83 -3.93
N ILE A 60 4.66 6.58 -3.24
CA ILE A 60 3.53 5.81 -3.76
C ILE A 60 2.59 6.67 -4.59
N ILE A 61 2.37 7.93 -4.20
CA ILE A 61 1.39 8.84 -4.79
C ILE A 61 1.56 9.04 -6.30
N PRO A 62 2.76 9.29 -6.86
CA PRO A 62 2.92 9.54 -8.30
C PRO A 62 2.41 8.39 -9.17
N TYR A 63 2.65 7.16 -8.77
CA TYR A 63 2.14 5.99 -9.49
C TYR A 63 0.62 5.87 -9.38
N LEU A 64 0.06 6.06 -8.18
CA LEU A 64 -1.38 6.03 -7.95
C LEU A 64 -2.12 7.09 -8.77
N LEU A 65 -1.57 8.31 -8.88
CA LEU A 65 -2.15 9.40 -9.66
C LEU A 65 -2.22 9.08 -11.16
N ILE A 66 -1.21 8.40 -11.70
CA ILE A 66 -1.20 7.98 -13.11
C ILE A 66 -2.21 6.85 -13.32
N LYS A 67 -2.24 5.89 -12.40
CA LYS A 67 -3.07 4.69 -12.50
C LYS A 67 -4.49 4.85 -11.94
N LYS A 68 -4.85 6.04 -11.44
CA LYS A 68 -6.16 6.29 -10.81
C LYS A 68 -7.35 6.00 -11.74
N ASN A 69 -7.19 6.19 -13.05
CA ASN A 69 -8.26 5.97 -14.02
C ASN A 69 -8.33 4.52 -14.50
N ASP A 70 -7.26 3.75 -14.32
CA ASP A 70 -7.16 2.39 -14.78
C ASP A 70 -7.91 1.41 -13.85
N HIS A 71 -8.07 1.77 -12.55
CA HIS A 71 -8.77 0.91 -11.61
C HIS A 71 -9.32 1.69 -10.39
N TYR A 72 -10.52 1.33 -9.95
CA TYR A 72 -11.22 1.97 -8.82
C TYR A 72 -10.42 1.89 -7.51
N LEU A 73 -9.66 0.81 -7.27
CA LEU A 73 -8.82 0.67 -6.07
C LEU A 73 -7.76 1.78 -5.97
N MET A 74 -7.16 2.18 -7.09
CA MET A 74 -6.17 3.26 -7.11
C MET A 74 -6.81 4.59 -6.73
N LYS A 75 -8.02 4.87 -7.24
CA LYS A 75 -8.83 6.03 -6.80
C LYS A 75 -9.16 5.96 -5.32
N PHE A 76 -9.62 4.79 -4.86
CA PHE A 76 -9.98 4.59 -3.46
C PHE A 76 -8.81 4.89 -2.54
N ILE A 77 -7.62 4.37 -2.82
CA ILE A 77 -6.41 4.62 -2.00
C ILE A 77 -6.09 6.11 -1.94
N ILE A 78 -6.18 6.84 -3.06
CA ILE A 78 -5.92 8.29 -3.10
C ILE A 78 -6.92 9.05 -2.21
N TYR A 79 -8.22 8.80 -2.40
CA TYR A 79 -9.25 9.47 -1.60
C TYR A 79 -9.16 9.09 -0.13
N PHE A 80 -8.81 7.85 0.15
CA PHE A 80 -8.62 7.37 1.51
C PHE A 80 -7.43 8.05 2.19
N LEU A 81 -6.30 8.24 1.48
CA LEU A 81 -5.15 8.99 1.97
C LEU A 81 -5.51 10.44 2.29
N ILE A 82 -6.24 11.11 1.39
CA ILE A 82 -6.68 12.50 1.59
C ILE A 82 -7.63 12.59 2.79
N GLY A 83 -8.65 11.75 2.85
CA GLY A 83 -9.63 11.75 3.93
C GLY A 83 -9.01 11.49 5.31
N ARG A 84 -8.12 10.49 5.38
CA ARG A 84 -7.35 10.19 6.58
C ARG A 84 -6.51 11.38 7.06
N HIS A 85 -5.87 12.08 6.12
CA HIS A 85 -5.04 13.23 6.46
C HIS A 85 -5.86 14.42 6.93
N LEU A 86 -7.02 14.66 6.33
CA LEU A 86 -7.98 15.68 6.77
C LEU A 86 -8.49 15.40 8.20
N ILE A 87 -8.81 14.14 8.52
CA ILE A 87 -9.22 13.74 9.87
C ILE A 87 -8.11 14.03 10.89
N PHE A 88 -6.87 13.76 10.54
CA PHE A 88 -5.73 14.04 11.41
C PHE A 88 -5.51 15.53 11.62
N LEU A 89 -5.60 16.35 10.58
CA LEU A 89 -5.45 17.81 10.68
C LEU A 89 -6.57 18.41 11.54
N THR A 90 -7.82 17.99 11.33
CA THR A 90 -8.96 18.47 12.11
C THR A 90 -8.85 18.08 13.58
N SER A 91 -8.44 16.85 13.88
CA SER A 91 -8.25 16.39 15.27
C SER A 91 -7.18 17.20 16.00
N ASN A 92 -6.05 17.45 15.34
CA ASN A 92 -4.98 18.27 15.92
C ASN A 92 -5.41 19.72 16.15
N TYR A 93 -6.15 20.30 15.20
CA TYR A 93 -6.69 21.66 15.35
C TYR A 93 -7.64 21.77 16.53
N LEU A 94 -8.55 20.82 16.72
CA LEU A 94 -9.49 20.78 17.83
C LEU A 94 -8.78 20.58 19.18
N TYR A 95 -7.75 19.73 19.21
CA TYR A 95 -6.92 19.52 20.40
C TYR A 95 -6.18 20.80 20.82
N LEU A 96 -5.54 21.50 19.88
CA LEU A 96 -4.81 22.74 20.15
C LEU A 96 -5.73 23.87 20.68
N LYS A 97 -7.02 23.84 20.33
CA LYS A 97 -8.00 24.81 20.82
C LYS A 97 -8.69 24.42 22.14
N ASN A 98 -8.25 23.34 22.78
CA ASN A 98 -8.84 22.77 24.02
C ASN A 98 -10.35 22.46 23.95
N TYR A 99 -10.90 22.38 22.73
CA TYR A 99 -12.33 22.13 22.58
C TYR A 99 -12.74 20.70 22.88
N LEU A 100 -11.80 19.72 22.87
CA LEU A 100 -12.20 18.31 22.83
C LEU A 100 -11.08 17.37 23.36
N THR A 101 -10.63 17.54 24.60
CA THR A 101 -9.65 16.62 25.20
C THR A 101 -10.17 15.17 25.23
N ASP A 102 -11.44 14.96 25.54
CA ASP A 102 -12.03 13.61 25.63
C ASP A 102 -12.25 12.97 24.26
N TYR A 103 -12.60 13.75 23.25
CA TYR A 103 -12.80 13.25 21.89
C TYR A 103 -11.50 13.00 21.13
N PHE A 104 -10.38 13.57 21.58
CA PHE A 104 -9.07 13.36 20.97
C PHE A 104 -8.70 11.87 20.91
N PHE A 105 -8.95 11.13 21.99
CA PHE A 105 -8.70 9.69 22.02
C PHE A 105 -9.55 8.90 21.03
N TYR A 106 -10.78 9.29 20.83
CA TYR A 106 -11.66 8.67 19.82
C TYR A 106 -11.15 8.92 18.40
N PHE A 107 -10.74 10.17 18.10
CA PHE A 107 -10.15 10.52 16.82
C PHE A 107 -8.83 9.79 16.57
N LEU A 108 -7.99 9.66 17.59
CA LEU A 108 -6.72 8.93 17.49
C LEU A 108 -6.95 7.43 17.24
N SER A 109 -7.91 6.83 17.93
CA SER A 109 -8.29 5.42 17.74
C SER A 109 -8.88 5.19 16.34
N PHE A 110 -9.71 6.11 15.88
CA PHE A 110 -10.28 6.06 14.53
C PHE A 110 -9.18 6.20 13.46
N LYS A 111 -8.24 7.12 13.64
CA LYS A 111 -7.07 7.23 12.77
C LYS A 111 -6.26 5.94 12.74
N ALA A 112 -5.99 5.35 13.89
CA ALA A 112 -5.25 4.09 13.97
C ALA A 112 -5.95 2.94 13.22
N PHE A 113 -7.28 2.90 13.26
CA PHE A 113 -8.09 1.95 12.49
C PHE A 113 -7.96 2.20 10.97
N LEU A 114 -8.01 3.46 10.54
CA LEU A 114 -7.79 3.82 9.13
C LEU A 114 -6.37 3.47 8.69
N ASP A 115 -5.37 3.70 9.52
CA ASP A 115 -3.98 3.32 9.25
C ASP A 115 -3.83 1.80 9.05
N LEU A 116 -4.54 1.02 9.85
CA LEU A 116 -4.55 -0.44 9.72
C LEU A 116 -5.16 -0.89 8.37
N ILE A 117 -6.26 -0.28 7.94
CA ILE A 117 -6.87 -0.56 6.63
C ILE A 117 -5.91 -0.20 5.51
N LEU A 118 -5.30 0.99 5.57
CA LEU A 118 -4.36 1.44 4.55
C LEU A 118 -3.18 0.49 4.41
N ILE A 119 -2.51 0.18 5.52
CA ILE A 119 -1.31 -0.65 5.48
C ILE A 119 -1.61 -2.08 5.05
N SER A 120 -2.75 -2.64 5.46
CA SER A 120 -3.17 -3.96 5.01
C SER A 120 -3.43 -3.99 3.50
N THR A 121 -3.98 -2.91 2.94
CA THR A 121 -4.19 -2.77 1.49
C THR A 121 -2.86 -2.65 0.75
N LEU A 122 -1.94 -1.80 1.22
CA LEU A 122 -0.61 -1.64 0.64
C LEU A 122 0.20 -2.95 0.71
N PHE A 123 0.07 -3.68 1.80
CA PHE A 123 0.72 -4.99 1.95
C PHE A 123 0.11 -6.04 1.02
N GLY A 124 -1.21 -6.04 0.84
CA GLY A 124 -1.88 -6.89 -0.15
C GLY A 124 -1.38 -6.64 -1.57
N ILE A 125 -1.24 -5.36 -1.97
CA ILE A 125 -0.66 -4.97 -3.26
C ILE A 125 0.78 -5.48 -3.39
N LEU A 126 1.59 -5.27 -2.36
CA LEU A 126 2.99 -5.70 -2.33
C LEU A 126 3.12 -7.22 -2.52
N LEU A 127 2.30 -8.00 -1.82
CA LEU A 127 2.28 -9.45 -1.95
C LEU A 127 1.92 -9.90 -3.36
N VAL A 128 0.91 -9.28 -4.00
CA VAL A 128 0.54 -9.61 -5.38
C VAL A 128 1.69 -9.35 -6.35
N ILE A 129 2.37 -8.21 -6.21
CA ILE A 129 3.54 -7.88 -7.04
C ILE A 129 4.65 -8.91 -6.83
N PHE A 130 4.97 -9.29 -5.59
CA PHE A 130 5.99 -10.30 -5.30
C PHE A 130 5.65 -11.68 -5.89
N VAL A 131 4.42 -12.14 -5.71
CA VAL A 131 3.98 -13.43 -6.26
C VAL A 131 4.09 -13.45 -7.78
N ASN A 132 3.69 -12.35 -8.44
CA ASN A 132 3.78 -12.26 -9.90
C ASN A 132 5.22 -12.22 -10.40
N LEU A 133 6.11 -11.52 -9.71
CA LEU A 133 7.55 -11.50 -10.03
C LEU A 133 8.19 -12.89 -9.85
N PHE A 134 7.82 -13.59 -8.79
CA PHE A 134 8.33 -14.93 -8.54
C PHE A 134 7.87 -15.92 -9.61
N ASN A 135 6.60 -15.90 -9.99
CA ASN A 135 6.04 -16.75 -11.04
C ASN A 135 6.68 -16.45 -12.40
N PHE A 136 6.95 -15.18 -12.71
CA PHE A 136 7.62 -14.76 -13.94
C PHE A 136 9.05 -15.33 -14.01
N ASN A 137 9.81 -15.23 -12.91
CA ASN A 137 11.17 -15.77 -12.84
C ASN A 137 11.20 -17.29 -12.99
N GLN A 138 10.23 -18.01 -12.41
CA GLN A 138 10.12 -19.45 -12.60
C GLN A 138 9.83 -19.82 -14.06
N LYS A 139 8.95 -19.07 -14.73
CA LYS A 139 8.61 -19.30 -16.14
C LYS A 139 9.86 -19.15 -17.02
N ILE A 140 10.63 -18.09 -16.85
CA ILE A 140 11.90 -17.88 -17.58
C ILE A 140 12.87 -19.04 -17.34
N LYS A 141 13.06 -19.46 -16.10
CA LYS A 141 13.95 -20.55 -15.74
C LYS A 141 13.56 -21.87 -16.42
N ASN A 142 12.26 -22.16 -16.47
CA ASN A 142 11.74 -23.36 -17.13
C ASN A 142 11.90 -23.31 -18.67
N GLU A 143 11.74 -22.14 -19.29
CA GLU A 143 11.99 -21.96 -20.72
C GLU A 143 13.49 -22.14 -21.06
N PHE A 144 14.39 -21.61 -20.24
CA PHE A 144 15.83 -21.84 -20.39
C PHE A 144 16.22 -23.32 -20.24
N HIS A 145 15.59 -24.04 -19.33
CA HIS A 145 15.83 -25.46 -19.16
C HIS A 145 15.38 -26.29 -20.39
N LYS A 146 14.19 -25.97 -20.93
CA LYS A 146 13.67 -26.63 -22.12
C LYS A 146 14.57 -26.40 -23.35
N SER A 147 15.09 -25.18 -23.54
CA SER A 147 15.96 -24.85 -24.67
C SER A 147 17.34 -25.55 -24.61
N LYS A 148 17.81 -25.93 -23.41
CA LYS A 148 19.05 -26.70 -23.22
C LYS A 148 18.88 -28.19 -23.48
N ILE A 149 17.69 -28.75 -23.34
CA ILE A 149 17.42 -30.18 -23.57
C ILE A 149 17.16 -30.48 -25.04
N GLN A 150 16.80 -29.47 -25.83
CA GLN A 150 16.54 -29.60 -27.28
C GLN A 150 17.80 -29.39 -28.16
N LYS A 151 18.93 -29.10 -27.56
CA LYS A 151 20.25 -29.09 -28.22
C LYS A 151 21.07 -30.34 -27.89
#